data_170428920df169c4682a94d14055321f
#
_entry.id   170428920df169c4682a94d14055321f
#
_cell.length_a   1.000
_cell.length_b   1.000
_cell.length_c   1.000
_cell.angle_alpha   90.00
_cell.angle_beta   90.00
_cell.angle_gamma   90.00
#
_symmetry.space_group_name_H-M   'P 1'
#
loop_
_entity.id
_entity.type
_entity.pdbx_description
1 polymer ?
#
loop_
_entity_poly.entity_id
_entity_poly.type
_entity_poly.pdbx_seq_one_letter_code
_entity_poly.pdbx_strand_id
1 'polypeptide(L)'
;MAKHSQWVDLESTPFKKNWLLYAEVAKHMSDNGYAVMVSTHAEMLEALEQIEARYTVVIPPITDKETYLRRYDMRGNTYDFIRLLDGNWQMWLSAIVEKPTVLKTVVVLPKDGCIQAWADEMRGVTT
;
A
#
# COMPACT_ATOMS: atom_id res chain seq x y z
N MET A 1 21.20 -8.90 10.16
CA MET A 1 20.21 -8.21 9.34
C MET A 1 18.84 -8.84 9.52
N ALA A 2 17.88 -8.00 9.81
CA ALA A 2 16.51 -8.49 9.99
C ALA A 2 15.92 -8.87 8.63
N LYS A 3 15.40 -10.08 8.52
CA LYS A 3 14.67 -10.53 7.36
C LYS A 3 13.20 -10.62 7.74
N HIS A 4 12.35 -10.20 6.84
CA HIS A 4 10.92 -10.37 7.03
C HIS A 4 10.56 -11.82 6.72
N SER A 5 10.46 -12.64 7.76
CA SER A 5 10.14 -14.05 7.60
C SER A 5 8.67 -14.27 7.28
N GLN A 6 7.82 -13.26 7.52
CA GLN A 6 6.38 -13.41 7.37
C GLN A 6 5.74 -12.09 7.00
N TRP A 7 4.82 -12.15 6.05
CA TRP A 7 3.98 -11.03 5.65
C TRP A 7 2.68 -11.05 6.43
N VAL A 8 2.24 -9.89 6.89
CA VAL A 8 0.99 -9.73 7.64
C VAL A 8 0.16 -8.66 6.96
N ASP A 9 -1.09 -8.99 6.66
CA ASP A 9 -2.07 -8.03 6.16
C ASP A 9 -2.85 -7.50 7.36
N LEU A 10 -2.51 -6.27 7.78
CA LEU A 10 -3.12 -5.67 8.96
C LEU A 10 -4.33 -4.85 8.52
N GLU A 11 -5.51 -5.31 8.89
CA GLU A 11 -6.74 -4.64 8.54
C GLU A 11 -6.99 -3.41 9.40
N SER A 12 -7.51 -2.35 8.77
CA SER A 12 -7.78 -1.09 9.45
C SER A 12 -9.11 -1.08 10.20
N THR A 13 -10.05 -1.93 9.81
CA THR A 13 -11.41 -1.92 10.38
C THR A 13 -11.46 -2.02 11.90
N PRO A 14 -10.69 -2.93 12.56
CA PRO A 14 -10.72 -3.00 14.02
C PRO A 14 -10.26 -1.73 14.73
N PHE A 15 -9.54 -0.86 14.05
CA PHE A 15 -9.00 0.37 14.63
C PHE A 15 -9.97 1.55 14.57
N LYS A 16 -11.11 1.39 13.90
CA LYS A 16 -12.20 2.38 13.86
C LYS A 16 -11.72 3.79 13.50
N LYS A 17 -10.88 3.87 12.47
CA LYS A 17 -10.28 5.13 11.97
C LYS A 17 -9.33 5.81 12.97
N ASN A 18 -8.86 5.12 13.98
CA ASN A 18 -7.77 5.61 14.80
C ASN A 18 -6.45 5.32 14.07
N TRP A 19 -6.13 6.19 13.12
CA TRP A 19 -4.99 5.98 12.22
C TRP A 19 -3.65 5.98 12.95
N LEU A 20 -3.52 6.78 14.00
CA LEU A 20 -2.28 6.83 14.76
C LEU A 20 -2.03 5.50 15.49
N LEU A 21 -3.05 4.95 16.12
CA LEU A 21 -2.93 3.64 16.76
C LEU A 21 -2.61 2.54 15.75
N TYR A 22 -3.28 2.57 14.60
CA TYR A 22 -3.05 1.62 13.53
C TYR A 22 -1.60 1.69 13.04
N ALA A 23 -1.08 2.90 12.85
CA ALA A 23 0.32 3.11 12.44
C ALA A 23 1.30 2.60 13.50
N GLU A 24 1.03 2.85 14.78
CA GLU A 24 1.89 2.40 15.87
C GLU A 24 1.93 0.87 15.97
N VAL A 25 0.79 0.21 15.80
CA VAL A 25 0.73 -1.27 15.80
C VAL A 25 1.52 -1.82 14.61
N ALA A 26 1.33 -1.24 13.43
CA ALA A 26 2.06 -1.68 12.24
C ALA A 26 3.57 -1.51 12.42
N LYS A 27 4.00 -0.38 12.98
CA LYS A 27 5.42 -0.13 13.24
C LYS A 27 5.98 -1.13 14.25
N HIS A 28 5.25 -1.39 15.31
CA HIS A 28 5.68 -2.35 16.32
C HIS A 28 5.87 -3.75 15.72
N MET A 29 4.92 -4.20 14.90
CA MET A 29 5.05 -5.49 14.23
C MET A 29 6.24 -5.51 13.28
N SER A 30 6.46 -4.43 12.53
CA SER A 30 7.60 -4.32 11.63
C SER A 30 8.92 -4.38 12.40
N ASP A 31 9.00 -3.69 13.53
CA ASP A 31 10.19 -3.70 14.38
C ASP A 31 10.47 -5.10 14.94
N ASN A 32 9.47 -5.95 15.01
CA ASN A 32 9.60 -7.33 15.47
C ASN A 32 9.80 -8.34 14.32
N GLY A 33 10.13 -7.87 13.13
CA GLY A 33 10.54 -8.73 12.03
C GLY A 33 9.45 -9.10 11.03
N TYR A 34 8.25 -8.54 11.17
CA TYR A 34 7.18 -8.78 10.21
C TYR A 34 7.21 -7.75 9.09
N ALA A 35 6.84 -8.16 7.89
CA ALA A 35 6.53 -7.25 6.80
C ALA A 35 5.03 -6.99 6.85
N VAL A 36 4.63 -5.75 7.14
CA VAL A 36 3.23 -5.43 7.41
C VAL A 36 2.65 -4.67 6.23
N MET A 37 1.54 -5.17 5.70
CA MET A 37 0.78 -4.52 4.65
C MET A 37 -0.38 -3.76 5.29
N VAL A 38 -0.50 -2.48 4.97
CA VAL A 38 -1.49 -1.60 5.58
C VAL A 38 -2.28 -0.86 4.50
N SER A 39 -3.43 -0.33 4.90
CA SER A 39 -4.25 0.48 4.00
C SER A 39 -3.54 1.78 3.62
N THR A 40 -3.72 2.21 2.36
CA THR A 40 -3.07 3.42 1.84
C THR A 40 -4.01 4.63 1.85
N HIS A 41 -4.68 4.86 2.95
CA HIS A 41 -5.46 6.10 3.14
C HIS A 41 -4.51 7.27 3.41
N ALA A 42 -4.90 8.46 2.97
CA ALA A 42 -4.09 9.66 3.21
C ALA A 42 -3.80 9.87 4.69
N GLU A 43 -4.80 9.64 5.54
CA GLU A 43 -4.67 9.76 6.99
C GLU A 43 -3.69 8.74 7.56
N MET A 44 -3.62 7.56 6.96
CA MET A 44 -2.66 6.53 7.38
C MET A 44 -1.24 6.94 7.05
N LEU A 45 -1.02 7.48 5.84
CA LEU A 45 0.31 7.95 5.46
C LEU A 45 0.76 9.11 6.33
N GLU A 46 -0.14 10.02 6.68
CA GLU A 46 0.16 11.09 7.62
C GLU A 46 0.53 10.55 9.01
N ALA A 47 -0.19 9.54 9.48
CA ALA A 47 0.11 8.93 10.79
C ALA A 47 1.48 8.28 10.80
N LEU A 48 1.86 7.59 9.72
CA LEU A 48 3.19 7.00 9.59
C LEU A 48 4.29 8.06 9.62
N GLU A 49 4.06 9.20 8.97
CA GLU A 49 5.01 10.31 9.01
C GLU A 49 5.12 10.89 10.42
N GLN A 50 4.00 11.01 11.14
CA GLN A 50 4.00 11.55 12.50
C GLN A 50 4.82 10.71 13.48
N ILE A 51 4.79 9.39 13.33
CA ILE A 51 5.57 8.49 14.20
C ILE A 51 6.95 8.16 13.64
N GLU A 52 7.32 8.81 12.55
CA GLU A 52 8.61 8.64 11.87
C GLU A 52 8.88 7.19 11.47
N ALA A 53 7.83 6.50 11.02
CA ALA A 53 7.95 5.12 10.54
C ALA A 53 8.32 5.12 9.05
N ARG A 54 9.30 4.31 8.67
CA ARG A 54 9.62 4.12 7.26
C ARG A 54 8.59 3.21 6.61
N TYR A 55 8.18 3.53 5.40
CA TYR A 55 7.18 2.76 4.69
C TYR A 55 7.44 2.77 3.19
N THR A 56 6.93 1.73 2.54
CA THR A 56 7.00 1.59 1.08
C THR A 56 5.58 1.64 0.53
N VAL A 57 5.36 2.52 -0.44
CA VAL A 57 4.09 2.57 -1.17
C VAL A 57 4.28 1.85 -2.49
N VAL A 58 3.47 0.83 -2.72
CA VAL A 58 3.52 0.05 -3.96
C VAL A 58 2.33 0.46 -4.81
N ILE A 59 2.60 0.98 -5.99
CA ILE A 59 1.55 1.50 -6.88
C ILE A 59 1.64 0.86 -8.26
N PRO A 60 0.51 0.75 -8.97
CA PRO A 60 0.54 0.36 -10.38
C PRO A 60 1.08 1.48 -11.26
N PRO A 61 1.53 1.18 -12.48
CA PRO A 61 1.83 2.23 -13.44
C PRO A 61 0.58 3.05 -13.76
N ILE A 62 0.73 4.35 -13.95
CA ILE A 62 -0.40 5.23 -14.30
C ILE A 62 -1.10 4.72 -15.57
N THR A 63 -0.33 4.16 -16.49
CA THR A 63 -0.85 3.65 -17.76
C THR A 63 -1.64 2.35 -17.64
N ASP A 64 -1.67 1.73 -16.46
CA ASP A 64 -2.32 0.43 -16.25
C ASP A 64 -3.75 0.53 -15.72
N LYS A 65 -4.37 1.70 -15.84
CA LYS A 65 -5.72 1.94 -15.29
C LYS A 65 -6.73 0.89 -15.75
N GLU A 66 -6.78 0.62 -17.05
CA GLU A 66 -7.77 -0.31 -17.59
C GLU A 66 -7.62 -1.72 -17.02
N THR A 67 -6.40 -2.18 -16.83
CA THR A 67 -6.14 -3.49 -16.23
C THR A 67 -6.69 -3.57 -14.82
N TYR A 68 -6.46 -2.53 -14.01
CA TYR A 68 -6.90 -2.52 -12.62
C TYR A 68 -8.41 -2.34 -12.49
N LEU A 69 -9.03 -1.51 -13.33
CA LEU A 69 -10.48 -1.36 -13.34
C LEU A 69 -11.16 -2.69 -13.68
N ARG A 70 -10.60 -3.43 -14.65
CA ARG A 70 -11.12 -4.74 -15.02
C ARG A 70 -10.99 -5.73 -13.86
N ARG A 71 -9.88 -5.72 -13.15
CA ARG A 71 -9.67 -6.59 -11.99
C ARG A 71 -10.69 -6.30 -10.88
N TYR A 72 -10.96 -5.03 -10.60
CA TYR A 72 -11.96 -4.65 -9.61
C TYR A 72 -13.37 -5.08 -10.04
N ASP A 73 -13.69 -4.92 -11.31
CA ASP A 73 -14.97 -5.38 -11.85
C ASP A 73 -15.14 -6.89 -11.70
N MET A 74 -14.09 -7.64 -12.02
CA MET A 74 -14.08 -9.10 -11.89
C MET A 74 -14.21 -9.57 -10.45
N ARG A 75 -13.78 -8.76 -9.48
CA ARG A 75 -13.95 -9.05 -8.06
C ARG A 75 -15.35 -8.75 -7.55
N GLY A 76 -16.22 -8.18 -8.37
CA GLY A 76 -17.58 -7.84 -7.99
C GLY A 76 -17.74 -6.49 -7.30
N ASN A 77 -16.78 -5.59 -7.46
CA ASN A 77 -16.94 -4.23 -6.93
C ASN A 77 -18.06 -3.48 -7.65
N THR A 78 -18.69 -2.54 -6.95
CA THR A 78 -19.82 -1.81 -7.51
C THR A 78 -19.39 -0.89 -8.64
N TYR A 79 -20.35 -0.60 -9.53
CA TYR A 79 -20.13 0.33 -10.63
C TYR A 79 -19.72 1.72 -10.13
N ASP A 80 -20.34 2.18 -9.04
CA ASP A 80 -20.01 3.48 -8.47
C ASP A 80 -18.57 3.54 -7.97
N PHE A 81 -18.10 2.48 -7.34
CA PHE A 81 -16.70 2.39 -6.88
C PHE A 81 -15.74 2.45 -8.07
N ILE A 82 -16.04 1.70 -9.14
CA ILE A 82 -15.19 1.65 -10.33
C ILE A 82 -15.13 3.01 -11.01
N ARG A 83 -16.27 3.71 -11.09
CA ARG A 83 -16.32 5.06 -11.65
C ARG A 83 -15.53 6.05 -10.82
N LEU A 84 -15.60 5.95 -9.50
CA LEU A 84 -14.84 6.80 -8.60
C LEU A 84 -13.34 6.59 -8.81
N LEU A 85 -12.91 5.34 -8.89
CA LEU A 85 -11.52 4.98 -9.12
C LEU A 85 -11.04 5.47 -10.49
N ASP A 86 -11.85 5.29 -11.54
CA ASP A 86 -11.54 5.73 -12.89
C ASP A 86 -11.33 7.25 -12.94
N GLY A 87 -12.24 8.00 -12.34
CA GLY A 87 -12.20 9.46 -12.37
C GLY A 87 -11.06 10.06 -11.55
N ASN A 88 -10.52 9.34 -10.57
CA ASN A 88 -9.50 9.85 -9.66
C ASN A 88 -8.15 9.15 -9.80
N TRP A 89 -8.03 8.23 -10.74
CA TRP A 89 -6.85 7.37 -10.89
C TRP A 89 -5.53 8.16 -10.94
N GLN A 90 -5.43 9.07 -11.89
CA GLN A 90 -4.21 9.84 -12.10
C GLN A 90 -3.93 10.76 -10.91
N MET A 91 -4.96 11.42 -10.40
CA MET A 91 -4.83 12.33 -9.28
C MET A 91 -4.32 11.61 -8.02
N TRP A 92 -4.90 10.46 -7.71
CA TRP A 92 -4.49 9.72 -6.52
C TRP A 92 -3.07 9.18 -6.63
N LEU A 93 -2.69 8.63 -7.78
CA LEU A 93 -1.32 8.13 -7.97
C LEU A 93 -0.31 9.28 -7.97
N SER A 94 -0.63 10.39 -8.61
CA SER A 94 0.25 11.55 -8.61
C SER A 94 0.45 12.12 -7.22
N ALA A 95 -0.62 12.18 -6.42
CA ALA A 95 -0.55 12.68 -5.04
C ALA A 95 0.40 11.82 -4.19
N ILE A 96 0.40 10.51 -4.40
CA ILE A 96 1.32 9.61 -3.69
C ILE A 96 2.77 9.90 -4.05
N VAL A 97 3.05 10.16 -5.32
CA VAL A 97 4.42 10.36 -5.82
C VAL A 97 4.94 11.77 -5.50
N GLU A 98 4.07 12.77 -5.55
CA GLU A 98 4.47 14.19 -5.49
C GLU A 98 4.93 14.69 -4.13
N LYS A 99 4.68 13.95 -3.06
CA LYS A 99 5.11 14.35 -1.71
C LYS A 99 6.28 13.49 -1.26
N PRO A 100 7.51 13.79 -1.74
CA PRO A 100 8.66 13.01 -1.32
C PRO A 100 8.99 13.25 0.15
N THR A 101 9.28 12.19 0.89
CA THR A 101 9.80 12.27 2.24
C THR A 101 10.94 11.28 2.39
N VAL A 102 11.79 11.48 3.39
CA VAL A 102 12.90 10.56 3.63
C VAL A 102 12.40 9.21 4.15
N LEU A 103 11.17 9.14 4.63
CA LEU A 103 10.58 7.92 5.18
C LEU A 103 9.89 7.07 4.11
N LYS A 104 9.52 7.68 3.00
CA LYS A 104 8.72 7.02 1.97
C LYS A 104 9.58 6.51 0.81
N THR A 105 9.39 5.25 0.48
CA THR A 105 9.90 4.66 -0.76
C THR A 105 8.70 4.34 -1.65
N VAL A 106 8.79 4.70 -2.93
CA VAL A 106 7.73 4.41 -3.90
C VAL A 106 8.22 3.34 -4.85
N VAL A 107 7.44 2.28 -4.98
CA VAL A 107 7.71 1.19 -5.92
C VAL A 107 6.58 1.16 -6.93
N VAL A 108 6.91 1.26 -8.21
CA VAL A 108 5.95 1.13 -9.30
C VAL A 108 6.00 -0.29 -9.82
N LEU A 109 4.87 -0.99 -9.77
CA LEU A 109 4.79 -2.35 -10.27
C LEU A 109 5.01 -2.39 -11.78
N PRO A 110 5.50 -3.53 -12.32
CA PRO A 110 5.57 -3.69 -13.77
C PRO A 110 4.16 -3.72 -14.38
N LYS A 111 4.09 -3.47 -15.67
CA LYS A 111 2.82 -3.52 -16.39
C LYS A 111 2.15 -4.88 -16.15
N ASP A 112 0.84 -4.84 -15.88
CA ASP A 112 0.03 -6.02 -15.56
C ASP A 112 0.51 -6.77 -14.31
N GLY A 113 1.35 -6.14 -13.48
CA GLY A 113 1.84 -6.73 -12.25
C GLY A 113 0.78 -6.75 -11.14
N CYS A 114 1.10 -7.42 -10.05
CA CYS A 114 0.27 -7.40 -8.85
C CYS A 114 1.15 -7.39 -7.61
N ILE A 115 0.58 -6.90 -6.51
CA ILE A 115 1.34 -6.77 -5.27
C ILE A 115 1.77 -8.13 -4.71
N GLN A 116 0.97 -9.17 -4.91
CA GLN A 116 1.32 -10.50 -4.41
C GLN A 116 2.57 -11.04 -5.09
N ALA A 117 2.67 -10.89 -6.41
CA ALA A 117 3.86 -11.32 -7.15
C ALA A 117 5.09 -10.56 -6.71
N TRP A 118 4.96 -9.23 -6.52
CA TRP A 118 6.05 -8.41 -6.03
C TRP A 118 6.49 -8.83 -4.63
N ALA A 119 5.54 -9.08 -3.73
CA ALA A 119 5.84 -9.51 -2.37
C ALA A 119 6.56 -10.86 -2.34
N ASP A 120 6.13 -11.80 -3.18
CA ASP A 120 6.77 -13.11 -3.27
C ASP A 120 8.21 -12.99 -3.80
N GLU A 121 8.43 -12.13 -4.78
CA GLU A 121 9.74 -11.85 -5.32
C GLU A 121 10.66 -11.25 -4.28
N MET A 122 10.17 -10.33 -3.47
CA MET A 122 10.95 -9.71 -2.40
C MET A 122 11.31 -10.71 -1.31
N ARG A 123 10.46 -11.68 -1.01
CA ARG A 123 10.81 -12.77 -0.10
C ARG A 123 11.98 -13.59 -0.64
N GLY A 124 11.95 -13.90 -1.92
CA GLY A 124 13.05 -14.62 -2.56
C GLY A 124 14.37 -13.86 -2.50
N VAL A 125 14.32 -12.55 -2.64
CA VAL A 125 15.50 -11.70 -2.56
C VAL A 125 16.06 -11.63 -1.15
N THR A 126 15.21 -11.69 -0.13
CA THR A 126 15.64 -11.56 1.27
C THR A 126 16.09 -12.87 1.90
N THR A 127 15.88 -13.96 1.24
CA THR A 127 16.37 -15.24 1.72
C THR A 127 17.79 -15.48 1.27
#